data_940079ece4a43fe3c98c381af65c2391
#
_entry.id   940079ece4a43fe3c98c381af65c2391
#
_cell.length_a   1.000
_cell.length_b   1.000
_cell.length_c   1.000
_cell.angle_alpha   90.00
_cell.angle_beta   90.00
_cell.angle_gamma   90.00
#
_symmetry.space_group_name_H-M   'P 1'
#
loop_
_entity.id
_entity.type
_entity.pdbx_description
1 polymer ?
#
loop_
_entity_poly.entity_id
_entity_poly.type
_entity_poly.pdbx_seq_one_letter_code
_entity_poly.pdbx_strand_id
1 'polypeptide(L)'
;ILVSMEETRRAEVPNFTGGEASAITQKGNPFIFRTSFTQASAMPKVARYIKNGIKAKTVDVMWVNNDFGKGGRDMIVKALEAEGIKVGADISTDPGQVDFSSAVLKAKQSNGDALFVYTNEEESARALRELRKQGYAKPVVGETTLTSQKVIELAGEAANGAVAHVGLSADAPLPTIKAFDAAFQREYKAKSDHNGLKGYSGMYF
;
A
#
# COMPACT_ATOMS: atom_id res chain seq x y z
N ILE A 1 1.11 15.62 2.39
CA ILE A 1 1.06 15.77 3.87
C ILE A 1 2.39 16.36 4.38
N LEU A 2 3.55 15.78 4.08
CA LEU A 2 4.84 16.27 4.59
C LEU A 2 5.10 17.74 4.24
N VAL A 3 4.64 18.21 3.09
CA VAL A 3 4.74 19.62 2.68
C VAL A 3 3.72 20.50 3.41
N SER A 4 2.47 20.04 3.52
CA SER A 4 1.38 20.84 4.12
C SER A 4 1.43 20.91 5.65
N MET A 5 2.13 19.97 6.31
CA MET A 5 2.11 19.90 7.78
C MET A 5 2.81 21.10 8.46
N GLU A 6 3.74 21.78 7.79
CA GLU A 6 4.35 22.99 8.33
C GLU A 6 3.38 24.18 8.30
N GLU A 7 2.52 24.26 7.27
CA GLU A 7 1.50 25.31 7.20
C GLU A 7 0.40 25.08 8.27
N THR A 8 -0.03 23.83 8.46
CA THR A 8 -1.00 23.50 9.51
C THR A 8 -0.43 23.74 10.90
N ARG A 9 0.87 23.47 11.11
CA ARG A 9 1.57 23.80 12.36
C ARG A 9 1.59 25.31 12.61
N ARG A 10 1.96 26.09 11.59
CA ARG A 10 2.02 27.55 11.68
C ARG A 10 0.65 28.18 11.96
N ALA A 11 -0.39 27.60 11.37
CA ALA A 11 -1.78 28.02 11.57
C ALA A 11 -2.43 27.45 12.85
N GLU A 12 -1.74 26.56 13.58
CA GLU A 12 -2.25 25.85 14.76
C GLU A 12 -3.56 25.08 14.48
N VAL A 13 -3.68 24.54 13.26
CA VAL A 13 -4.87 23.82 12.83
C VAL A 13 -4.62 22.31 12.90
N PRO A 14 -5.49 21.53 13.58
CA PRO A 14 -5.40 20.07 13.60
C PRO A 14 -5.46 19.47 12.19
N ASN A 15 -4.54 18.56 11.91
CA ASN A 15 -4.46 17.84 10.63
C ASN A 15 -4.59 16.34 10.86
N PHE A 16 -5.71 15.76 10.48
CA PHE A 16 -5.95 14.33 10.55
C PHE A 16 -5.50 13.68 9.24
N THR A 17 -4.72 12.61 9.34
CA THR A 17 -4.14 11.97 8.16
C THR A 17 -4.19 10.46 8.21
N GLY A 18 -4.55 9.82 7.09
CA GLY A 18 -4.38 8.40 6.84
C GLY A 18 -3.01 8.02 6.27
N GLY A 19 -2.06 8.97 6.17
CA GLY A 19 -0.73 8.71 5.62
C GLY A 19 0.11 7.79 6.51
N GLU A 20 0.83 6.84 5.90
CA GLU A 20 1.52 5.75 6.61
C GLU A 20 3.02 5.99 6.82
N ALA A 21 3.62 7.01 6.17
CA ALA A 21 5.02 7.34 6.37
C ALA A 21 5.32 7.70 7.82
N SER A 22 6.28 7.02 8.45
CA SER A 22 6.62 7.20 9.87
C SER A 22 6.99 8.64 10.20
N ALA A 23 7.68 9.33 9.29
CA ALA A 23 8.12 10.72 9.45
C ALA A 23 6.98 11.70 9.74
N ILE A 24 5.74 11.40 9.34
CA ILE A 24 4.59 12.30 9.52
C ILE A 24 4.38 12.66 11.01
N THR A 25 4.48 11.68 11.91
CA THR A 25 4.27 11.89 13.35
C THR A 25 5.56 11.93 14.17
N GLN A 26 6.73 11.82 13.53
CA GLN A 26 8.03 11.81 14.21
C GLN A 26 8.77 13.16 14.15
N LYS A 27 8.23 14.14 13.44
CA LYS A 27 8.84 15.48 13.30
C LYS A 27 8.43 16.48 14.36
N GLY A 28 7.72 16.04 15.41
CA GLY A 28 7.36 16.90 16.55
C GLY A 28 6.31 17.97 16.24
N ASN A 29 5.45 17.74 15.25
CA ASN A 29 4.31 18.62 14.99
C ASN A 29 3.14 18.20 15.89
N PRO A 30 2.70 19.04 16.88
CA PRO A 30 1.64 18.69 17.82
C PRO A 30 0.23 18.73 17.20
N PHE A 31 0.09 19.30 16.00
CA PHE A 31 -1.20 19.44 15.33
C PHE A 31 -1.47 18.35 14.30
N ILE A 32 -0.59 17.31 14.19
CA ILE A 32 -0.81 16.22 13.26
C ILE A 32 -1.26 14.95 13.97
N PHE A 33 -2.38 14.39 13.53
CA PHE A 33 -3.00 13.21 14.09
C PHE A 33 -3.12 12.12 13.05
N ARG A 34 -2.56 10.94 13.31
CA ARG A 34 -2.62 9.81 12.41
C ARG A 34 -3.80 8.91 12.72
N THR A 35 -4.61 8.63 11.70
CA THR A 35 -5.75 7.70 11.76
C THR A 35 -5.46 6.36 11.08
N SER A 36 -4.18 6.03 10.86
CA SER A 36 -3.71 4.79 10.27
C SER A 36 -2.49 4.24 11.03
N PHE A 37 -2.07 3.02 10.68
CA PHE A 37 -0.79 2.47 11.14
C PHE A 37 0.40 3.10 10.37
N THR A 38 1.62 2.76 10.78
CA THR A 38 2.84 3.21 10.11
C THR A 38 3.44 2.09 9.26
N GLN A 39 4.22 2.46 8.23
CA GLN A 39 5.05 1.52 7.48
C GLN A 39 5.93 0.68 8.42
N ALA A 40 6.50 1.29 9.45
CA ALA A 40 7.35 0.60 10.42
C ALA A 40 6.61 -0.49 11.22
N SER A 41 5.31 -0.34 11.46
CA SER A 41 4.50 -1.36 12.14
C SER A 41 3.95 -2.42 11.20
N ALA A 42 3.74 -2.09 9.92
CA ALA A 42 3.14 -2.97 8.92
C ALA A 42 4.18 -3.89 8.26
N MET A 43 5.30 -3.36 7.79
CA MET A 43 6.25 -4.13 6.97
C MET A 43 6.82 -5.37 7.66
N PRO A 44 7.12 -5.40 8.99
CA PRO A 44 7.50 -6.63 9.66
C PRO A 44 6.43 -7.73 9.62
N LYS A 45 5.14 -7.36 9.64
CA LYS A 45 4.05 -8.33 9.54
C LYS A 45 3.93 -8.88 8.11
N VAL A 46 4.10 -8.01 7.12
CA VAL A 46 4.12 -8.41 5.70
C VAL A 46 5.28 -9.36 5.43
N ALA A 47 6.49 -9.06 5.90
CA ALA A 47 7.66 -9.92 5.74
C ALA A 47 7.43 -11.30 6.37
N ARG A 48 6.84 -11.36 7.58
CA ARG A 48 6.47 -12.65 8.21
C ARG A 48 5.43 -13.42 7.42
N TYR A 49 4.44 -12.74 6.83
CA TYR A 49 3.47 -13.39 5.94
C TYR A 49 4.15 -13.95 4.69
N ILE A 50 5.05 -13.21 4.07
CA ILE A 50 5.83 -13.65 2.91
C ILE A 50 6.68 -14.89 3.28
N LYS A 51 7.32 -14.89 4.45
CA LYS A 51 8.10 -16.02 4.93
C LYS A 51 7.26 -17.26 5.22
N ASN A 52 6.23 -17.11 6.01
CA ASN A 52 5.51 -18.24 6.60
C ASN A 52 4.31 -18.69 5.74
N GLY A 53 3.61 -17.75 5.09
CA GLY A 53 2.45 -18.00 4.25
C GLY A 53 2.86 -18.35 2.81
N ILE A 54 3.68 -17.53 2.19
CA ILE A 54 4.15 -17.73 0.80
C ILE A 54 5.36 -18.65 0.76
N LYS A 55 6.17 -18.69 1.83
CA LYS A 55 7.43 -19.45 1.93
C LYS A 55 8.49 -19.00 0.94
N ALA A 56 8.47 -17.72 0.56
CA ALA A 56 9.44 -17.12 -0.34
C ALA A 56 10.80 -16.98 0.34
N LYS A 57 11.88 -17.26 -0.41
CA LYS A 57 13.27 -17.05 -0.03
C LYS A 57 13.88 -15.82 -0.67
N THR A 58 13.35 -15.43 -1.82
CA THR A 58 13.78 -14.25 -2.58
C THR A 58 12.54 -13.48 -3.01
N VAL A 59 12.53 -12.17 -2.76
CA VAL A 59 11.40 -11.27 -3.10
C VAL A 59 11.91 -10.12 -3.94
N ASP A 60 11.27 -9.91 -5.08
CA ASP A 60 11.48 -8.70 -5.88
C ASP A 60 10.65 -7.57 -5.30
N VAL A 61 11.16 -6.34 -5.34
CA VAL A 61 10.47 -5.16 -4.82
C VAL A 61 10.28 -4.15 -5.94
N MET A 62 9.04 -3.82 -6.27
CA MET A 62 8.66 -2.78 -7.23
C MET A 62 8.05 -1.60 -6.47
N TRP A 63 8.56 -0.40 -6.67
CA TRP A 63 8.15 0.77 -5.90
C TRP A 63 8.16 2.05 -6.73
N VAL A 64 7.29 3.00 -6.37
CA VAL A 64 7.23 4.31 -7.02
C VAL A 64 8.30 5.24 -6.44
N ASN A 65 9.05 5.92 -7.32
CA ASN A 65 10.15 6.81 -6.95
C ASN A 65 9.65 8.18 -6.46
N ASN A 66 9.06 8.17 -5.27
CA ASN A 66 8.72 9.35 -4.49
C ASN A 66 8.91 9.04 -2.99
N ASP A 67 8.67 10.01 -2.11
CA ASP A 67 8.87 9.84 -0.66
C ASP A 67 8.05 8.68 -0.07
N PHE A 68 6.84 8.46 -0.58
CA PHE A 68 5.98 7.36 -0.16
C PHE A 68 6.58 6.00 -0.55
N GLY A 69 6.88 5.81 -1.83
CA GLY A 69 7.41 4.56 -2.34
C GLY A 69 8.80 4.24 -1.79
N LYS A 70 9.68 5.23 -1.72
CA LYS A 70 11.03 5.08 -1.16
C LYS A 70 11.00 4.66 0.31
N GLY A 71 10.18 5.34 1.13
CA GLY A 71 10.03 4.98 2.54
C GLY A 71 9.48 3.57 2.73
N GLY A 72 8.48 3.16 1.93
CA GLY A 72 7.94 1.80 1.95
C GLY A 72 8.95 0.75 1.50
N ARG A 73 9.68 1.03 0.42
CA ARG A 73 10.76 0.18 -0.08
C ARG A 73 11.83 -0.06 0.98
N ASP A 74 12.33 1.00 1.62
CA ASP A 74 13.38 0.88 2.63
C ASP A 74 12.89 0.06 3.85
N MET A 75 11.64 0.23 4.26
CA MET A 75 11.06 -0.52 5.37
C MET A 75 10.81 -1.98 5.04
N ILE A 76 10.32 -2.31 3.85
CA ILE A 76 10.09 -3.72 3.47
C ILE A 76 11.41 -4.46 3.26
N VAL A 77 12.40 -3.84 2.62
CA VAL A 77 13.73 -4.43 2.45
C VAL A 77 14.34 -4.80 3.81
N LYS A 78 14.36 -3.86 4.74
CA LYS A 78 14.84 -4.12 6.11
C LYS A 78 14.06 -5.25 6.81
N ALA A 79 12.74 -5.30 6.61
CA ALA A 79 11.91 -6.33 7.22
C ALA A 79 12.13 -7.71 6.59
N LEU A 80 12.31 -7.79 5.27
CA LEU A 80 12.64 -9.03 4.56
C LEU A 80 14.00 -9.57 5.02
N GLU A 81 15.03 -8.72 5.07
CA GLU A 81 16.37 -9.09 5.56
C GLU A 81 16.33 -9.61 6.99
N ALA A 82 15.58 -8.96 7.89
CA ALA A 82 15.40 -9.41 9.27
C ALA A 82 14.75 -10.80 9.38
N GLU A 83 13.91 -11.18 8.41
CA GLU A 83 13.31 -12.50 8.31
C GLU A 83 14.16 -13.53 7.53
N GLY A 84 15.35 -13.13 7.06
CA GLY A 84 16.27 -13.98 6.28
C GLY A 84 15.84 -14.17 4.82
N ILE A 85 15.01 -13.29 4.30
CA ILE A 85 14.54 -13.29 2.91
C ILE A 85 15.46 -12.37 2.10
N LYS A 86 15.95 -12.85 0.97
CA LYS A 86 16.78 -12.05 0.05
C LYS A 86 15.90 -11.13 -0.78
N VAL A 87 16.37 -9.91 -1.01
CA VAL A 87 15.81 -9.03 -2.03
C VAL A 87 16.46 -9.39 -3.37
N GLY A 88 15.64 -9.72 -4.36
CA GLY A 88 16.06 -10.00 -5.73
C GLY A 88 16.20 -8.70 -6.52
N ALA A 89 15.33 -8.46 -7.48
CA ALA A 89 15.30 -7.19 -8.19
C ALA A 89 14.70 -6.07 -7.32
N ASP A 90 15.35 -4.93 -7.31
CA ASP A 90 14.87 -3.66 -6.75
C ASP A 90 14.48 -2.76 -7.92
N ILE A 91 13.17 -2.59 -8.13
CA ILE A 91 12.59 -2.02 -9.36
C ILE A 91 11.92 -0.70 -9.04
N SER A 92 12.61 0.39 -9.35
CA SER A 92 12.06 1.72 -9.27
C SER A 92 11.18 2.02 -10.48
N THR A 93 10.03 2.66 -10.27
CA THR A 93 9.11 3.15 -11.30
C THR A 93 8.85 4.63 -11.09
N ASP A 94 8.55 5.37 -12.15
CA ASP A 94 8.31 6.80 -12.05
C ASP A 94 6.87 7.10 -11.59
N PRO A 95 6.65 8.19 -10.84
CA PRO A 95 5.31 8.67 -10.56
C PRO A 95 4.55 8.98 -11.86
N GLY A 96 3.34 8.43 -11.99
CA GLY A 96 2.53 8.57 -13.20
C GLY A 96 2.94 7.65 -14.37
N GLN A 97 3.89 6.73 -14.16
CA GLN A 97 4.32 5.78 -15.20
C GLN A 97 3.15 5.05 -15.82
N VAL A 98 3.11 5.03 -17.16
CA VAL A 98 2.04 4.39 -17.95
C VAL A 98 2.45 2.99 -18.40
N ASP A 99 3.67 2.83 -18.90
CA ASP A 99 4.20 1.57 -19.42
C ASP A 99 5.02 0.85 -18.35
N PHE A 100 4.56 -0.32 -17.94
CA PHE A 100 5.22 -1.19 -16.97
C PHE A 100 5.95 -2.38 -17.59
N SER A 101 6.01 -2.46 -18.93
CA SER A 101 6.58 -3.61 -19.64
C SER A 101 8.00 -3.95 -19.19
N SER A 102 8.87 -2.94 -19.09
CA SER A 102 10.26 -3.14 -18.66
C SER A 102 10.39 -3.48 -17.18
N ALA A 103 9.57 -2.87 -16.31
CA ALA A 103 9.56 -3.15 -14.88
C ALA A 103 9.13 -4.61 -14.62
N VAL A 104 8.08 -5.07 -15.30
CA VAL A 104 7.59 -6.45 -15.20
C VAL A 104 8.61 -7.43 -15.78
N LEU A 105 9.26 -7.09 -16.90
CA LEU A 105 10.31 -7.93 -17.47
C LEU A 105 11.48 -8.12 -16.48
N LYS A 106 11.91 -7.07 -15.78
CA LYS A 106 12.93 -7.16 -14.72
C LYS A 106 12.51 -8.11 -13.60
N ALA A 107 11.27 -8.03 -13.12
CA ALA A 107 10.75 -8.95 -12.11
C ALA A 107 10.73 -10.41 -12.59
N LYS A 108 10.37 -10.65 -13.86
CA LYS A 108 10.40 -11.99 -14.45
C LYS A 108 11.83 -12.55 -14.58
N GLN A 109 12.77 -11.72 -14.99
CA GLN A 109 14.18 -12.11 -15.16
C GLN A 109 14.92 -12.35 -13.85
N SER A 110 14.57 -11.63 -12.80
CA SER A 110 15.12 -11.82 -11.46
C SER A 110 14.82 -13.20 -10.88
N ASN A 111 13.73 -13.80 -11.30
CA ASN A 111 13.28 -15.09 -10.81
C ASN A 111 13.03 -15.15 -9.28
N GLY A 112 12.67 -14.03 -8.63
CA GLY A 112 12.21 -13.99 -7.25
C GLY A 112 11.03 -14.94 -7.00
N ASP A 113 10.81 -15.41 -5.79
CA ASP A 113 9.70 -16.31 -5.44
C ASP A 113 8.36 -15.57 -5.35
N ALA A 114 8.41 -14.26 -5.09
CA ALA A 114 7.26 -13.36 -5.03
C ALA A 114 7.67 -11.94 -5.44
N LEU A 115 6.69 -11.12 -5.78
CA LEU A 115 6.86 -9.69 -6.04
C LEU A 115 6.11 -8.89 -4.98
N PHE A 116 6.82 -7.96 -4.31
CA PHE A 116 6.21 -6.95 -3.45
C PHE A 116 6.02 -5.66 -4.24
N VAL A 117 4.79 -5.11 -4.24
CA VAL A 117 4.43 -3.89 -4.98
C VAL A 117 4.10 -2.76 -4.01
N TYR A 118 4.78 -1.63 -4.16
CA TYR A 118 4.62 -0.42 -3.36
C TYR A 118 4.53 0.81 -4.27
N THR A 119 3.39 0.99 -4.91
CA THR A 119 3.16 2.07 -5.90
C THR A 119 1.83 2.77 -5.60
N ASN A 120 1.59 3.94 -6.24
CA ASN A 120 0.29 4.58 -6.08
C ASN A 120 -0.81 3.77 -6.81
N GLU A 121 -2.05 4.17 -6.66
CA GLU A 121 -3.22 3.40 -7.13
C GLU A 121 -3.20 3.10 -8.64
N GLU A 122 -2.98 4.13 -9.46
CA GLU A 122 -3.00 3.96 -10.91
C GLU A 122 -1.83 3.12 -11.40
N GLU A 123 -0.64 3.35 -10.85
CA GLU A 123 0.55 2.56 -11.16
C GLU A 123 0.38 1.10 -10.71
N SER A 124 -0.22 0.88 -9.53
CA SER A 124 -0.53 -0.47 -9.03
C SER A 124 -1.45 -1.23 -9.98
N ALA A 125 -2.51 -0.59 -10.45
CA ALA A 125 -3.43 -1.21 -11.40
C ALA A 125 -2.75 -1.52 -12.74
N ARG A 126 -1.93 -0.60 -13.26
CA ARG A 126 -1.16 -0.81 -14.50
C ARG A 126 -0.14 -1.93 -14.35
N ALA A 127 0.57 -1.96 -13.21
CA ALA A 127 1.52 -3.02 -12.91
C ALA A 127 0.84 -4.40 -12.87
N LEU A 128 -0.30 -4.53 -12.18
CA LEU A 128 -1.07 -5.77 -12.12
C LEU A 128 -1.51 -6.24 -13.49
N ARG A 129 -2.06 -5.34 -14.31
CA ARG A 129 -2.47 -5.67 -15.69
C ARG A 129 -1.29 -6.15 -16.54
N GLU A 130 -0.15 -5.46 -16.47
CA GLU A 130 1.03 -5.83 -17.23
C GLU A 130 1.64 -7.16 -16.74
N LEU A 131 1.65 -7.40 -15.41
CA LEU A 131 2.06 -8.69 -14.83
C LEU A 131 1.25 -9.85 -15.43
N ARG A 132 -0.09 -9.73 -15.47
CA ARG A 132 -0.95 -10.77 -16.04
C ARG A 132 -0.77 -10.92 -17.55
N LYS A 133 -0.70 -9.80 -18.28
CA LYS A 133 -0.44 -9.78 -19.73
C LYS A 133 0.85 -10.50 -20.09
N GLN A 134 1.91 -10.34 -19.30
CA GLN A 134 3.19 -11.02 -19.51
C GLN A 134 3.26 -12.43 -18.90
N GLY A 135 2.17 -12.95 -18.34
CA GLY A 135 2.11 -14.28 -17.75
C GLY A 135 2.92 -14.44 -16.46
N TYR A 136 3.05 -13.38 -15.64
CA TYR A 136 3.67 -13.49 -14.33
C TYR A 136 2.76 -14.29 -13.39
N ALA A 137 3.19 -15.50 -13.03
CA ALA A 137 2.39 -16.47 -12.28
C ALA A 137 2.75 -16.53 -10.77
N LYS A 138 3.80 -15.82 -10.34
CA LYS A 138 4.23 -15.86 -8.93
C LYS A 138 3.34 -14.98 -8.05
N PRO A 139 3.33 -15.21 -6.72
CA PRO A 139 2.56 -14.39 -5.78
C PRO A 139 2.92 -12.90 -5.88
N VAL A 140 1.90 -12.07 -5.87
CA VAL A 140 2.01 -10.61 -5.79
C VAL A 140 1.50 -10.18 -4.43
N VAL A 141 2.35 -9.55 -3.65
CA VAL A 141 2.03 -8.99 -2.34
C VAL A 141 2.21 -7.48 -2.43
N GLY A 142 1.34 -6.73 -1.80
CA GLY A 142 1.44 -5.28 -1.83
C GLY A 142 1.20 -4.62 -0.49
N GLU A 143 1.32 -3.33 -0.53
CA GLU A 143 0.90 -2.47 0.55
C GLU A 143 -0.60 -2.14 0.41
N THR A 144 -1.14 -1.35 1.32
CA THR A 144 -2.56 -1.06 1.46
C THR A 144 -3.21 -0.52 0.18
N THR A 145 -2.46 0.18 -0.68
CA THR A 145 -2.99 0.75 -1.95
C THR A 145 -3.57 -0.34 -2.85
N LEU A 146 -2.99 -1.56 -2.87
CA LEU A 146 -3.53 -2.67 -3.67
C LEU A 146 -4.95 -3.09 -3.25
N THR A 147 -5.40 -2.73 -2.05
CA THR A 147 -6.75 -3.04 -1.56
C THR A 147 -7.75 -1.91 -1.83
N SER A 148 -7.33 -0.80 -2.46
CA SER A 148 -8.24 0.29 -2.76
C SER A 148 -9.28 -0.12 -3.81
N GLN A 149 -10.50 0.38 -3.67
CA GLN A 149 -11.57 0.13 -4.63
C GLN A 149 -11.16 0.60 -6.03
N LYS A 150 -10.44 1.71 -6.13
CA LYS A 150 -9.93 2.24 -7.40
C LYS A 150 -8.97 1.26 -8.10
N VAL A 151 -8.06 0.63 -7.36
CA VAL A 151 -7.14 -0.38 -7.94
C VAL A 151 -7.92 -1.59 -8.43
N ILE A 152 -8.88 -2.08 -7.64
CA ILE A 152 -9.71 -3.23 -8.02
C ILE A 152 -10.48 -2.93 -9.31
N GLU A 153 -11.09 -1.76 -9.41
CA GLU A 153 -11.85 -1.35 -10.61
C GLU A 153 -10.96 -1.18 -11.84
N LEU A 154 -9.82 -0.51 -11.70
CA LEU A 154 -8.90 -0.25 -12.81
C LEU A 154 -8.15 -1.51 -13.28
N ALA A 155 -7.79 -2.40 -12.37
CA ALA A 155 -7.09 -3.64 -12.69
C ALA A 155 -8.06 -4.73 -13.19
N GLY A 156 -9.32 -4.71 -12.73
CA GLY A 156 -10.30 -5.74 -13.04
C GLY A 156 -9.79 -7.14 -12.62
N GLU A 157 -9.94 -8.12 -13.49
CA GLU A 157 -9.50 -9.50 -13.22
C GLU A 157 -8.00 -9.64 -12.96
N ALA A 158 -7.19 -8.68 -13.39
CA ALA A 158 -5.75 -8.69 -13.10
C ALA A 158 -5.42 -8.53 -11.62
N ALA A 159 -6.35 -8.01 -10.81
CA ALA A 159 -6.20 -7.93 -9.36
C ALA A 159 -6.38 -9.28 -8.65
N ASN A 160 -7.01 -10.27 -9.31
CA ASN A 160 -7.28 -11.55 -8.68
C ASN A 160 -6.00 -12.27 -8.26
N GLY A 161 -5.99 -12.74 -7.00
CA GLY A 161 -4.84 -13.42 -6.41
C GLY A 161 -3.72 -12.51 -5.91
N ALA A 162 -3.81 -11.18 -6.09
CA ALA A 162 -2.94 -10.25 -5.38
C ALA A 162 -3.37 -10.15 -3.91
N VAL A 163 -2.40 -10.07 -3.01
CA VAL A 163 -2.61 -9.97 -1.56
C VAL A 163 -1.97 -8.69 -1.05
N ALA A 164 -2.65 -7.98 -0.17
CA ALA A 164 -2.06 -6.81 0.47
C ALA A 164 -2.46 -6.73 1.94
N HIS A 165 -1.65 -6.02 2.73
CA HIS A 165 -2.03 -5.73 4.09
C HIS A 165 -2.99 -4.54 4.15
N VAL A 166 -3.87 -4.57 5.13
CA VAL A 166 -4.76 -3.46 5.46
C VAL A 166 -4.94 -3.38 6.98
N GLY A 167 -5.02 -2.18 7.51
CA GLY A 167 -5.24 -1.98 8.94
C GLY A 167 -6.69 -2.24 9.34
N LEU A 168 -7.63 -1.85 8.48
CA LEU A 168 -9.06 -2.03 8.64
C LEU A 168 -9.71 -2.18 7.27
N SER A 169 -10.43 -3.29 7.06
CA SER A 169 -11.14 -3.55 5.81
C SER A 169 -12.59 -3.08 5.89
N ALA A 170 -13.09 -2.48 4.80
CA ALA A 170 -14.51 -2.15 4.66
C ALA A 170 -15.41 -3.40 4.65
N ASP A 171 -14.85 -4.58 4.33
CA ASP A 171 -15.54 -5.87 4.34
C ASP A 171 -15.51 -6.57 5.71
N ALA A 172 -14.91 -5.96 6.73
CA ALA A 172 -14.81 -6.57 8.05
C ALA A 172 -16.22 -6.85 8.62
N PRO A 173 -16.47 -8.05 9.21
CA PRO A 173 -17.79 -8.47 9.66
C PRO A 173 -18.21 -7.82 10.99
N LEU A 174 -17.80 -6.58 11.22
CA LEU A 174 -18.13 -5.81 12.40
C LEU A 174 -19.40 -4.98 12.18
N PRO A 175 -20.33 -4.91 13.13
CA PRO A 175 -21.58 -4.15 12.97
C PRO A 175 -21.37 -2.69 12.61
N THR A 176 -20.39 -2.04 13.23
CA THR A 176 -20.03 -0.63 12.97
C THR A 176 -19.50 -0.42 11.54
N ILE A 177 -18.71 -1.36 11.02
CA ILE A 177 -18.20 -1.29 9.64
C ILE A 177 -19.33 -1.50 8.63
N LYS A 178 -20.21 -2.46 8.88
CA LYS A 178 -21.39 -2.70 8.02
C LYS A 178 -22.31 -1.47 7.99
N ALA A 179 -22.54 -0.83 9.13
CA ALA A 179 -23.34 0.39 9.21
C ALA A 179 -22.69 1.55 8.44
N PHE A 180 -21.38 1.71 8.59
CA PHE A 180 -20.60 2.70 7.83
C PHE A 180 -20.70 2.44 6.33
N ASP A 181 -20.43 1.21 5.87
CA ASP A 181 -20.46 0.88 4.44
C ASP A 181 -21.85 1.10 3.82
N ALA A 182 -22.92 0.69 4.53
CA ALA A 182 -24.28 0.94 4.09
C ALA A 182 -24.62 2.44 3.98
N ALA A 183 -24.15 3.25 4.94
CA ALA A 183 -24.32 4.70 4.91
C ALA A 183 -23.52 5.34 3.76
N PHE A 184 -22.27 4.91 3.58
CA PHE A 184 -21.40 5.40 2.52
C PHE A 184 -22.00 5.09 1.12
N GLN A 185 -22.43 3.86 0.89
CA GLN A 185 -23.05 3.48 -0.39
C GLN A 185 -24.34 4.25 -0.66
N ARG A 186 -25.16 4.50 0.38
CA ARG A 186 -26.39 5.29 0.24
C ARG A 186 -26.10 6.73 -0.16
N GLU A 187 -25.08 7.35 0.42
CA GLU A 187 -24.72 8.75 0.20
C GLU A 187 -23.98 8.95 -1.11
N TYR A 188 -22.93 8.16 -1.33
CA TYR A 188 -21.99 8.38 -2.44
C TYR A 188 -22.24 7.49 -3.66
N LYS A 189 -23.18 6.54 -3.59
CA LYS A 189 -23.47 5.55 -4.67
C LYS A 189 -22.25 4.75 -5.12
N ALA A 190 -21.26 4.57 -4.21
CA ALA A 190 -20.01 3.87 -4.43
C ALA A 190 -19.67 3.01 -3.22
N LYS A 191 -18.84 1.98 -3.43
CA LYS A 191 -18.26 1.21 -2.33
C LYS A 191 -17.16 2.00 -1.65
N SER A 192 -17.11 1.90 -0.32
CA SER A 192 -15.98 2.41 0.45
C SER A 192 -14.81 1.41 0.44
N ASP A 193 -13.66 1.92 0.83
CA ASP A 193 -12.45 1.14 1.07
C ASP A 193 -11.77 1.57 2.39
N HIS A 194 -10.53 1.15 2.60
CA HIS A 194 -9.73 1.52 3.76
C HIS A 194 -9.51 3.05 3.88
N ASN A 195 -9.52 3.80 2.77
CA ASN A 195 -9.37 5.26 2.80
C ASN A 195 -10.62 5.93 3.39
N GLY A 196 -11.80 5.51 2.96
CA GLY A 196 -13.06 5.99 3.54
C GLY A 196 -13.16 5.68 5.04
N LEU A 197 -12.75 4.47 5.45
CA LEU A 197 -12.70 4.09 6.86
C LEU A 197 -11.70 4.94 7.68
N LYS A 198 -10.52 5.23 7.14
CA LYS A 198 -9.54 6.12 7.79
C LYS A 198 -10.11 7.51 8.01
N GLY A 199 -10.80 8.07 7.01
CA GLY A 199 -11.47 9.36 7.11
C GLY A 199 -12.59 9.35 8.15
N TYR A 200 -13.48 8.35 8.08
CA TYR A 200 -14.58 8.18 9.03
C TYR A 200 -14.08 8.03 10.46
N SER A 201 -13.11 7.15 10.70
CA SER A 201 -12.53 6.94 12.02
C SER A 201 -11.85 8.18 12.58
N GLY A 202 -11.21 8.98 11.72
CA GLY A 202 -10.56 10.22 12.12
C GLY A 202 -11.50 11.27 12.69
N MET A 203 -12.79 11.19 12.41
CA MET A 203 -13.80 12.11 12.96
C MET A 203 -14.24 11.76 14.38
N TYR A 204 -13.76 10.63 14.95
CA TYR A 204 -14.05 10.23 16.33
C TYR A 204 -12.92 10.55 17.32
N PHE A 205 -11.85 11.18 16.86
CA PHE A 205 -10.73 11.69 17.67
C PHE A 205 -10.83 13.21 17.78
#